data_0d4ccada2d28b3dcd29076980ce84d64
#
_entry.id   0d4ccada2d28b3dcd29076980ce84d64
#
_cell.length_a   1.000
_cell.length_b   1.000
_cell.length_c   1.000
_cell.angle_alpha   90.00
_cell.angle_beta   90.00
_cell.angle_gamma   90.00
#
_symmetry.space_group_name_H-M   'P 1'
#
loop_
_entity.id
_entity.type
_entity.pdbx_description
1 polymer ?
#
loop_
_entity_poly.entity_id
_entity_poly.type
_entity_poly.pdbx_seq_one_letter_code
_entity_poly.pdbx_strand_id
1 'polypeptide(L)'
;MYRLITSILLGVAFAATITAAPASTRHWRPTLADLDRVIDSSNVYNRLYEQRIAKAKQKLSRATNDADRLDLTRQLFFMYKQFVLDSAYVYADRKLHVAQRIGNKVEVQYSQLDIAAILIKNGDYIAAIRQLQSLDRPLMSTGVQTYYYSLYGELYEAKRLTALTKAQKDYYEQLRVGYRDSMRNLQTTKSIWDDAEFLTTRHKYTDALHILVKAYNNLDVNNRDMGYIAYAIADIYDKVDDTECVKQYLIISAMSDIKNSVREYISLRRLATILYEEGDVDRAYRYMRKSLEDATECNAKLRIF
;
A
#
# COMPACT_ATOMS: atom_id res chain seq x y z
N MET A 1 -6.76 60.92 37.89
CA MET A 1 -7.84 59.95 38.10
C MET A 1 -8.03 59.16 36.78
N TYR A 2 -7.21 58.13 36.55
CA TYR A 2 -7.25 57.30 35.35
C TYR A 2 -7.54 55.86 35.78
N ARG A 3 -8.68 55.33 35.38
CA ARG A 3 -9.02 53.90 35.55
C ARG A 3 -8.44 53.10 34.42
N LEU A 4 -7.52 52.16 34.75
CA LEU A 4 -7.08 51.10 33.90
C LEU A 4 -8.18 50.03 33.77
N ILE A 5 -8.65 49.79 32.56
CA ILE A 5 -9.50 48.65 32.21
C ILE A 5 -8.56 47.56 31.67
N THR A 6 -8.34 46.53 32.48
CA THR A 6 -7.67 45.29 32.07
C THR A 6 -8.69 44.37 31.40
N SER A 7 -8.58 44.26 30.07
CA SER A 7 -9.36 43.28 29.31
C SER A 7 -8.67 41.92 29.43
N ILE A 8 -9.32 41.02 30.18
CA ILE A 8 -8.95 39.58 30.23
C ILE A 8 -9.51 38.93 28.96
N LEU A 9 -8.65 38.62 28.02
CA LEU A 9 -8.96 37.72 26.90
C LEU A 9 -8.98 36.27 27.44
N LEU A 10 -10.18 35.74 27.70
CA LEU A 10 -10.39 34.31 27.88
C LEU A 10 -10.25 33.64 26.49
N GLY A 11 -9.10 33.06 26.23
CA GLY A 11 -8.92 32.10 25.13
C GLY A 11 -9.69 30.83 25.45
N VAL A 12 -10.88 30.67 24.85
CA VAL A 12 -11.59 29.39 24.86
C VAL A 12 -10.84 28.47 23.89
N ALA A 13 -9.97 27.64 24.44
CA ALA A 13 -9.43 26.49 23.69
C ALA A 13 -10.60 25.54 23.41
N PHE A 14 -11.10 25.55 22.18
CA PHE A 14 -11.95 24.48 21.66
C PHE A 14 -11.07 23.24 21.53
N ALA A 15 -10.95 22.47 22.60
CA ALA A 15 -10.52 21.07 22.50
C ALA A 15 -11.68 20.35 21.80
N ALA A 16 -11.57 20.19 20.47
CA ALA A 16 -12.42 19.28 19.74
C ALA A 16 -12.07 17.88 20.28
N THR A 17 -12.86 17.41 21.25
CA THR A 17 -12.84 16.00 21.63
C THR A 17 -13.29 15.24 20.39
N ILE A 18 -12.30 14.69 19.66
CA ILE A 18 -12.56 13.69 18.63
C ILE A 18 -13.14 12.49 19.41
N THR A 19 -14.47 12.39 19.44
CA THR A 19 -15.12 11.18 19.92
C THR A 19 -14.66 10.08 18.98
N ALA A 20 -13.83 9.18 19.51
CA ALA A 20 -13.34 8.03 18.79
C ALA A 20 -14.52 7.37 18.06
N ALA A 21 -14.38 7.12 16.77
CA ALA A 21 -15.35 6.33 16.02
C ALA A 21 -15.65 5.06 16.83
N PRO A 22 -16.91 4.59 16.92
CA PRO A 22 -17.26 3.47 17.76
C PRO A 22 -16.34 2.30 17.45
N ALA A 23 -15.68 1.79 18.49
CA ALA A 23 -14.77 0.68 18.40
C ALA A 23 -15.43 -0.42 17.54
N SER A 24 -14.70 -0.88 16.52
CA SER A 24 -15.08 -1.96 15.61
C SER A 24 -15.95 -3.00 16.35
N THR A 25 -17.13 -3.31 15.82
CA THR A 25 -18.01 -4.39 16.31
C THR A 25 -17.35 -5.77 16.20
N ARG A 26 -16.18 -5.85 15.59
CA ARG A 26 -15.37 -7.06 15.47
C ARG A 26 -14.63 -7.29 16.80
N HIS A 27 -15.03 -8.33 17.53
CA HIS A 27 -14.41 -8.71 18.82
C HIS A 27 -12.95 -9.23 18.70
N TRP A 28 -12.43 -9.43 17.48
CA TRP A 28 -11.07 -9.93 17.29
C TRP A 28 -10.05 -8.79 17.38
N ARG A 29 -9.32 -8.76 18.49
CA ARG A 29 -8.22 -7.84 18.72
C ARG A 29 -6.94 -8.65 18.98
N PRO A 30 -6.15 -8.95 17.93
CA PRO A 30 -4.92 -9.70 18.10
C PRO A 30 -3.91 -8.92 18.92
N THR A 31 -3.13 -9.64 19.70
CA THR A 31 -2.07 -9.13 20.57
C THR A 31 -0.70 -9.22 19.89
N LEU A 32 0.33 -8.61 20.50
CA LEU A 32 1.72 -8.81 20.08
C LEU A 32 2.12 -10.30 20.17
N ALA A 33 1.64 -11.05 21.18
CA ALA A 33 1.90 -12.48 21.28
C ALA A 33 1.26 -13.29 20.13
N ASP A 34 0.11 -12.85 19.60
CA ASP A 34 -0.47 -13.45 18.41
C ASP A 34 0.37 -13.18 17.17
N LEU A 35 0.87 -11.95 17.02
CA LEU A 35 1.79 -11.59 15.93
C LEU A 35 3.10 -12.37 16.03
N ASP A 36 3.66 -12.53 17.24
CA ASP A 36 4.86 -13.33 17.48
C ASP A 36 4.70 -14.76 16.93
N ARG A 37 3.56 -15.41 17.21
CA ARG A 37 3.25 -16.76 16.69
C ARG A 37 3.10 -16.80 15.17
N VAL A 38 2.53 -15.77 14.60
CA VAL A 38 2.38 -15.66 13.13
C VAL A 38 3.74 -15.45 12.46
N ILE A 39 4.63 -14.67 13.04
CA ILE A 39 6.03 -14.50 12.57
C ILE A 39 6.75 -15.83 12.60
N ASP A 40 6.67 -16.60 13.70
CA ASP A 40 7.31 -17.91 13.84
C ASP A 40 6.80 -18.92 12.78
N SER A 41 5.54 -18.77 12.38
CA SER A 41 4.89 -19.62 11.38
C SER A 41 5.06 -19.12 9.94
N SER A 42 5.77 -18.03 9.68
CA SER A 42 5.85 -17.37 8.36
C SER A 42 6.33 -18.31 7.25
N ASN A 43 7.27 -19.20 7.55
CA ASN A 43 7.77 -20.20 6.60
C ASN A 43 6.68 -21.20 6.12
N VAL A 44 5.67 -21.46 6.95
CA VAL A 44 4.54 -22.33 6.56
C VAL A 44 3.69 -21.63 5.52
N TYR A 45 3.36 -20.36 5.74
CA TYR A 45 2.58 -19.56 4.80
C TYR A 45 3.31 -19.37 3.47
N ASN A 46 4.61 -19.08 3.52
CA ASN A 46 5.43 -18.92 2.32
C ASN A 46 5.47 -20.21 1.49
N ARG A 47 5.68 -21.37 2.10
CA ARG A 47 5.64 -22.67 1.41
C ARG A 47 4.29 -22.94 0.74
N LEU A 48 3.19 -22.66 1.43
CA LEU A 48 1.85 -22.82 0.86
C LEU A 48 1.63 -21.87 -0.34
N TYR A 49 2.15 -20.66 -0.26
CA TYR A 49 2.07 -19.70 -1.35
C TYR A 49 2.92 -20.14 -2.56
N GLU A 50 4.13 -20.61 -2.33
CA GLU A 50 5.01 -21.18 -3.37
C GLU A 50 4.37 -22.37 -4.08
N GLN A 51 3.67 -23.25 -3.35
CA GLN A 51 2.90 -24.33 -3.96
C GLN A 51 1.78 -23.83 -4.88
N ARG A 52 1.09 -22.73 -4.50
CA ARG A 52 0.10 -22.10 -5.39
C ARG A 52 0.75 -21.54 -6.65
N ILE A 53 1.91 -20.88 -6.52
CA ILE A 53 2.71 -20.40 -7.65
C ILE A 53 3.12 -21.55 -8.55
N ALA A 54 3.63 -22.66 -8.00
CA ALA A 54 4.02 -23.83 -8.76
C ALA A 54 2.86 -24.43 -9.56
N LYS A 55 1.67 -24.52 -8.95
CA LYS A 55 0.43 -24.95 -9.65
C LYS A 55 0.06 -24.01 -10.80
N ALA A 56 0.16 -22.69 -10.61
CA ALA A 56 -0.11 -21.71 -11.67
C ALA A 56 0.91 -21.82 -12.83
N LYS A 57 2.19 -22.01 -12.52
CA LYS A 57 3.24 -22.27 -13.52
C LYS A 57 2.98 -23.55 -14.31
N GLN A 58 2.55 -24.62 -13.64
CA GLN A 58 2.20 -25.88 -14.30
C GLN A 58 1.00 -25.71 -15.24
N LYS A 59 -0.02 -24.93 -14.83
CA LYS A 59 -1.14 -24.59 -15.73
C LYS A 59 -0.64 -23.81 -16.95
N LEU A 60 0.22 -22.81 -16.74
CA LEU A 60 0.77 -22.00 -17.83
C LEU A 60 1.57 -22.87 -18.84
N SER A 61 2.37 -23.83 -18.36
CA SER A 61 3.12 -24.73 -19.25
C SER A 61 2.23 -25.64 -20.10
N ARG A 62 1.00 -25.90 -19.67
CA ARG A 62 0.01 -26.72 -20.37
C ARG A 62 -0.97 -25.92 -21.23
N ALA A 63 -0.94 -24.59 -21.15
CA ALA A 63 -1.84 -23.73 -21.90
C ALA A 63 -1.58 -23.85 -23.41
N THR A 64 -2.62 -24.17 -24.16
CA THR A 64 -2.54 -24.40 -25.63
C THR A 64 -2.89 -23.15 -26.43
N ASN A 65 -3.68 -22.24 -25.87
CA ASN A 65 -4.09 -21.01 -26.55
C ASN A 65 -3.54 -19.75 -25.83
N ASP A 66 -3.53 -18.63 -26.54
CA ASP A 66 -2.94 -17.40 -26.07
C ASP A 66 -3.84 -16.65 -25.05
N ALA A 67 -5.14 -16.86 -25.05
CA ALA A 67 -6.05 -16.28 -24.05
C ALA A 67 -5.74 -16.84 -22.67
N ASP A 68 -5.62 -18.17 -22.53
CA ASP A 68 -5.25 -18.83 -21.29
C ASP A 68 -3.82 -18.44 -20.85
N ARG A 69 -2.89 -18.32 -21.82
CA ARG A 69 -1.51 -17.85 -21.53
C ARG A 69 -1.52 -16.44 -20.97
N LEU A 70 -2.33 -15.54 -21.53
CA LEU A 70 -2.45 -14.18 -21.06
C LEU A 70 -2.99 -14.14 -19.62
N ASP A 71 -4.07 -14.86 -19.33
CA ASP A 71 -4.68 -14.88 -18.01
C ASP A 71 -3.78 -15.50 -16.94
N LEU A 72 -3.09 -16.61 -17.28
CA LEU A 72 -2.16 -17.24 -16.35
C LEU A 72 -0.89 -16.42 -16.13
N THR A 73 -0.37 -15.72 -17.14
CA THR A 73 0.74 -14.79 -16.95
C THR A 73 0.33 -13.60 -16.11
N ARG A 74 -0.88 -13.06 -16.30
CA ARG A 74 -1.45 -12.01 -15.44
C ARG A 74 -1.58 -12.49 -14.00
N GLN A 75 -2.11 -13.69 -13.77
CA GLN A 75 -2.21 -14.29 -12.44
C GLN A 75 -0.84 -14.42 -11.77
N LEU A 76 0.16 -14.95 -12.47
CA LEU A 76 1.53 -15.10 -11.96
C LEU A 76 2.18 -13.75 -11.66
N PHE A 77 1.98 -12.73 -12.49
CA PHE A 77 2.42 -11.37 -12.21
C PHE A 77 1.87 -10.88 -10.87
N PHE A 78 0.55 -10.98 -10.64
CA PHE A 78 -0.06 -10.54 -9.38
C PHE A 78 0.39 -11.36 -8.18
N MET A 79 0.66 -12.65 -8.34
CA MET A 79 1.22 -13.48 -7.28
C MET A 79 2.63 -13.04 -6.90
N TYR A 80 3.46 -12.66 -7.86
CA TYR A 80 4.83 -12.25 -7.62
C TYR A 80 5.00 -10.78 -7.21
N LYS A 81 4.10 -9.89 -7.61
CA LYS A 81 4.21 -8.43 -7.41
C LYS A 81 4.48 -8.00 -5.96
N GLN A 82 4.05 -8.80 -4.99
CA GLN A 82 4.27 -8.56 -3.55
C GLN A 82 5.06 -9.69 -2.87
N PHE A 83 5.68 -10.56 -3.65
CA PHE A 83 6.43 -11.72 -3.14
C PHE A 83 7.89 -11.72 -3.62
N VAL A 84 8.14 -11.62 -4.93
CA VAL A 84 9.50 -11.52 -5.53
C VAL A 84 9.43 -10.63 -6.77
N LEU A 85 9.97 -9.41 -6.70
CA LEU A 85 9.84 -8.42 -7.77
C LEU A 85 10.50 -8.82 -9.10
N ASP A 86 11.64 -9.51 -9.06
CA ASP A 86 12.32 -9.98 -10.29
C ASP A 86 11.42 -10.95 -11.08
N SER A 87 10.77 -11.88 -10.35
CA SER A 87 9.81 -12.79 -10.99
C SER A 87 8.58 -12.04 -11.49
N ALA A 88 8.10 -11.03 -10.77
CA ALA A 88 7.00 -10.18 -11.23
C ALA A 88 7.35 -9.48 -12.53
N TYR A 89 8.58 -8.94 -12.66
CA TYR A 89 9.06 -8.34 -13.90
C TYR A 89 9.02 -9.33 -15.06
N VAL A 90 9.55 -10.55 -14.87
CA VAL A 90 9.52 -11.61 -15.90
C VAL A 90 8.09 -11.90 -16.36
N TYR A 91 7.13 -11.96 -15.46
CA TYR A 91 5.73 -12.23 -15.83
C TYR A 91 5.02 -11.02 -16.43
N ALA A 92 5.37 -9.78 -16.05
CA ALA A 92 4.88 -8.56 -16.71
C ALA A 92 5.38 -8.50 -18.18
N ASP A 93 6.65 -8.80 -18.40
CA ASP A 93 7.26 -8.86 -19.74
C ASP A 93 6.65 -9.99 -20.61
N ARG A 94 6.50 -11.18 -20.07
CA ARG A 94 5.80 -12.29 -20.76
C ARG A 94 4.36 -11.91 -21.12
N LYS A 95 3.64 -11.25 -20.21
CA LYS A 95 2.29 -10.76 -20.46
C LYS A 95 2.27 -9.75 -21.61
N LEU A 96 3.24 -8.84 -21.66
CA LEU A 96 3.42 -7.88 -22.75
C LEU A 96 3.57 -8.59 -24.10
N HIS A 97 4.47 -9.57 -24.19
CA HIS A 97 4.70 -10.31 -25.43
C HIS A 97 3.47 -11.10 -25.88
N VAL A 98 2.73 -11.74 -24.97
CA VAL A 98 1.48 -12.42 -25.32
C VAL A 98 0.44 -11.42 -25.82
N ALA A 99 0.26 -10.28 -25.12
CA ALA A 99 -0.68 -9.23 -25.53
C ALA A 99 -0.37 -8.64 -26.90
N GLN A 100 0.92 -8.44 -27.22
CA GLN A 100 1.38 -7.99 -28.54
C GLN A 100 1.03 -9.00 -29.62
N ARG A 101 1.32 -10.31 -29.39
CA ARG A 101 1.06 -11.38 -30.35
C ARG A 101 -0.41 -11.51 -30.72
N ILE A 102 -1.33 -11.33 -29.76
CA ILE A 102 -2.78 -11.38 -30.01
C ILE A 102 -3.36 -10.04 -30.45
N GLY A 103 -2.55 -8.98 -30.56
CA GLY A 103 -2.99 -7.65 -30.97
C GLY A 103 -3.86 -6.91 -29.96
N ASN A 104 -3.83 -7.31 -28.68
CA ASN A 104 -4.63 -6.66 -27.62
C ASN A 104 -3.95 -5.40 -27.11
N LYS A 105 -4.24 -4.27 -27.75
CA LYS A 105 -3.63 -2.97 -27.45
C LYS A 105 -3.82 -2.54 -25.97
N VAL A 106 -4.99 -2.81 -25.39
CA VAL A 106 -5.28 -2.45 -23.99
C VAL A 106 -4.41 -3.25 -23.03
N GLU A 107 -4.26 -4.56 -23.24
CA GLU A 107 -3.39 -5.39 -22.42
C GLU A 107 -1.89 -5.06 -22.60
N VAL A 108 -1.49 -4.63 -23.82
CA VAL A 108 -0.14 -4.09 -24.04
C VAL A 108 0.11 -2.90 -23.12
N GLN A 109 -0.82 -1.93 -23.08
CA GLN A 109 -0.71 -0.76 -22.20
C GLN A 109 -0.69 -1.14 -20.72
N TYR A 110 -1.58 -2.05 -20.28
CA TYR A 110 -1.54 -2.57 -18.89
C TYR A 110 -0.22 -3.26 -18.56
N SER A 111 0.35 -4.04 -19.49
CA SER A 111 1.63 -4.71 -19.26
C SER A 111 2.79 -3.73 -19.15
N GLN A 112 2.79 -2.67 -19.94
CA GLN A 112 3.77 -1.59 -19.86
C GLN A 112 3.66 -0.82 -18.53
N LEU A 113 2.43 -0.59 -18.04
CA LEU A 113 2.20 -0.01 -16.71
C LEU A 113 2.64 -0.94 -15.58
N ASP A 114 2.42 -2.25 -15.71
CA ASP A 114 2.91 -3.24 -14.74
C ASP A 114 4.44 -3.22 -14.63
N ILE A 115 5.14 -3.10 -15.76
CA ILE A 115 6.61 -2.93 -15.78
C ILE A 115 7.00 -1.63 -15.06
N ALA A 116 6.32 -0.51 -15.34
CA ALA A 116 6.57 0.75 -14.64
C ALA A 116 6.34 0.64 -13.13
N ALA A 117 5.30 -0.08 -12.69
CA ALA A 117 5.03 -0.34 -11.28
C ALA A 117 6.18 -1.09 -10.59
N ILE A 118 6.77 -2.10 -11.25
CA ILE A 118 7.93 -2.82 -10.71
C ILE A 118 9.15 -1.92 -10.64
N LEU A 119 9.41 -1.10 -11.67
CA LEU A 119 10.52 -0.15 -11.68
C LEU A 119 10.40 0.88 -10.54
N ILE A 120 9.21 1.38 -10.26
CA ILE A 120 8.95 2.27 -9.12
C ILE A 120 9.29 1.55 -7.82
N LYS A 121 8.78 0.33 -7.62
CA LYS A 121 9.05 -0.47 -6.41
C LYS A 121 10.51 -0.82 -6.24
N ASN A 122 11.25 -0.97 -7.34
CA ASN A 122 12.69 -1.25 -7.35
C ASN A 122 13.56 0.02 -7.22
N GLY A 123 12.98 1.22 -7.20
CA GLY A 123 13.69 2.50 -7.09
C GLY A 123 14.30 3.02 -8.38
N ASP A 124 14.07 2.36 -9.49
CA ASP A 124 14.50 2.87 -10.78
C ASP A 124 13.50 3.89 -11.34
N TYR A 125 13.46 5.04 -10.69
CA TYR A 125 12.52 6.11 -11.06
C TYR A 125 12.76 6.66 -12.45
N ILE A 126 14.00 6.64 -12.93
CA ILE A 126 14.34 7.15 -14.27
C ILE A 126 13.75 6.23 -15.34
N ALA A 127 13.96 4.92 -15.21
CA ALA A 127 13.37 3.95 -16.11
C ALA A 127 11.83 3.95 -16.02
N ALA A 128 11.27 4.06 -14.81
CA ALA A 128 9.82 4.14 -14.61
C ALA A 128 9.21 5.34 -15.34
N ILE A 129 9.82 6.53 -15.21
CA ILE A 129 9.35 7.75 -15.90
C ILE A 129 9.42 7.57 -17.41
N ARG A 130 10.53 7.05 -17.95
CA ARG A 130 10.66 6.76 -19.39
C ARG A 130 9.58 5.81 -19.87
N GLN A 131 9.32 4.74 -19.11
CA GLN A 131 8.28 3.77 -19.42
C GLN A 131 6.88 4.41 -19.43
N LEU A 132 6.56 5.24 -18.44
CA LEU A 132 5.28 5.96 -18.39
C LEU A 132 5.15 6.98 -19.53
N GLN A 133 6.21 7.73 -19.84
CA GLN A 133 6.21 8.72 -20.92
C GLN A 133 6.14 8.12 -22.33
N SER A 134 6.53 6.85 -22.51
CA SER A 134 6.43 6.16 -23.80
C SER A 134 4.99 5.79 -24.18
N LEU A 135 4.06 5.90 -23.25
CA LEU A 135 2.65 5.57 -23.48
C LEU A 135 1.88 6.75 -24.08
N ASP A 136 1.13 6.48 -25.14
CA ASP A 136 0.29 7.50 -25.81
C ASP A 136 -1.03 7.69 -25.03
N ARG A 137 -1.11 8.74 -24.23
CA ARG A 137 -2.25 9.04 -23.37
C ARG A 137 -3.60 9.18 -24.11
N PRO A 138 -3.70 9.88 -25.25
CA PRO A 138 -4.94 9.98 -26.03
C PRO A 138 -5.53 8.62 -26.43
N LEU A 139 -4.72 7.58 -26.56
CA LEU A 139 -5.15 6.24 -26.93
C LEU A 139 -5.48 5.33 -25.73
N MET A 140 -5.38 5.83 -24.51
CA MET A 140 -5.69 5.06 -23.32
C MET A 140 -7.19 5.01 -23.03
N SER A 141 -7.72 3.83 -22.70
CA SER A 141 -9.03 3.71 -22.05
C SER A 141 -9.02 4.34 -20.66
N THR A 142 -10.20 4.67 -20.12
CA THR A 142 -10.34 5.24 -18.77
C THR A 142 -9.64 4.40 -17.71
N GLY A 143 -9.77 3.06 -17.77
CA GLY A 143 -9.10 2.16 -16.82
C GLY A 143 -7.57 2.22 -16.90
N VAL A 144 -7.02 2.28 -18.13
CA VAL A 144 -5.57 2.44 -18.34
C VAL A 144 -5.10 3.80 -17.84
N GLN A 145 -5.84 4.88 -18.11
CA GLN A 145 -5.50 6.22 -17.59
C GLN A 145 -5.55 6.28 -16.07
N THR A 146 -6.53 5.64 -15.45
CA THR A 146 -6.63 5.54 -13.98
C THR A 146 -5.39 4.88 -13.40
N TYR A 147 -4.96 3.75 -13.95
CA TYR A 147 -3.74 3.06 -13.50
C TYR A 147 -2.47 3.89 -13.78
N TYR A 148 -2.40 4.54 -14.94
CA TYR A 148 -1.31 5.46 -15.29
C TYR A 148 -1.15 6.58 -14.25
N TYR A 149 -2.23 7.24 -13.86
CA TYR A 149 -2.17 8.30 -12.86
C TYR A 149 -1.88 7.77 -11.45
N SER A 150 -2.38 6.58 -11.10
CA SER A 150 -2.04 5.96 -9.81
C SER A 150 -0.54 5.71 -9.68
N LEU A 151 0.11 5.26 -10.76
CA LEU A 151 1.56 5.02 -10.77
C LEU A 151 2.38 6.31 -10.64
N TYR A 152 1.94 7.43 -11.23
CA TYR A 152 2.57 8.70 -10.95
C TYR A 152 2.39 9.14 -9.48
N GLY A 153 1.23 8.89 -8.90
CA GLY A 153 1.00 9.07 -7.47
C GLY A 153 1.98 8.26 -6.61
N GLU A 154 2.13 6.96 -6.91
CA GLU A 154 3.09 6.07 -6.22
C GLU A 154 4.56 6.53 -6.42
N LEU A 155 4.92 6.92 -7.64
CA LEU A 155 6.26 7.43 -7.98
C LEU A 155 6.62 8.67 -7.15
N TYR A 156 5.71 9.65 -7.09
CA TYR A 156 5.98 10.88 -6.37
C TYR A 156 5.90 10.71 -4.86
N GLU A 157 5.09 9.78 -4.35
CA GLU A 157 5.15 9.37 -2.96
C GLU A 157 6.52 8.76 -2.60
N ALA A 158 7.02 7.84 -3.41
CA ALA A 158 8.33 7.23 -3.20
C ALA A 158 9.46 8.29 -3.24
N LYS A 159 9.39 9.24 -4.18
CA LYS A 159 10.35 10.36 -4.25
C LYS A 159 10.23 11.32 -3.07
N ARG A 160 9.04 11.56 -2.56
CA ARG A 160 8.79 12.39 -1.38
C ARG A 160 9.42 11.77 -0.13
N LEU A 161 9.27 10.46 0.04
CA LEU A 161 9.83 9.72 1.17
C LEU A 161 11.36 9.72 1.18
N THR A 162 12.00 9.77 0.02
CA THR A 162 13.46 9.79 -0.13
C THR A 162 14.05 11.21 -0.30
N ALA A 163 13.22 12.25 -0.31
CA ALA A 163 13.65 13.62 -0.48
C ALA A 163 14.39 14.14 0.76
N LEU A 164 15.52 14.82 0.53
CA LEU A 164 16.39 15.33 1.60
C LEU A 164 15.92 16.67 2.18
N THR A 165 15.27 17.51 1.36
CA THR A 165 14.86 18.86 1.76
C THR A 165 13.34 18.98 1.87
N LYS A 166 12.88 19.89 2.75
CA LYS A 166 11.46 20.21 2.88
C LYS A 166 10.87 20.67 1.53
N ALA A 167 11.58 21.54 0.83
CA ALA A 167 11.12 22.06 -0.47
C ALA A 167 10.90 20.93 -1.51
N GLN A 168 11.79 19.94 -1.54
CA GLN A 168 11.61 18.75 -2.39
C GLN A 168 10.40 17.91 -1.94
N LYS A 169 10.22 17.71 -0.63
CA LYS A 169 9.05 16.98 -0.09
C LYS A 169 7.75 17.66 -0.47
N ASP A 170 7.68 18.98 -0.28
CA ASP A 170 6.48 19.77 -0.60
C ASP A 170 6.19 19.76 -2.12
N TYR A 171 7.21 19.83 -2.96
CA TYR A 171 7.09 19.73 -4.42
C TYR A 171 6.54 18.37 -4.86
N TYR A 172 7.10 17.27 -4.33
CA TYR A 172 6.62 15.93 -4.67
C TYR A 172 5.22 15.66 -4.12
N GLU A 173 4.87 16.23 -2.97
CA GLU A 173 3.52 16.15 -2.43
C GLU A 173 2.50 16.83 -3.34
N GLN A 174 2.80 18.02 -3.85
CA GLN A 174 1.92 18.71 -4.81
C GLN A 174 1.70 17.88 -6.08
N LEU A 175 2.76 17.28 -6.64
CA LEU A 175 2.65 16.41 -7.80
C LEU A 175 1.82 15.16 -7.50
N ARG A 176 2.06 14.51 -6.37
CA ARG A 176 1.32 13.33 -5.91
C ARG A 176 -0.17 13.62 -5.83
N VAL A 177 -0.55 14.70 -5.15
CA VAL A 177 -1.94 15.12 -5.00
C VAL A 177 -2.57 15.44 -6.36
N GLY A 178 -1.88 16.16 -7.25
CA GLY A 178 -2.38 16.49 -8.59
C GLY A 178 -2.67 15.26 -9.45
N TYR A 179 -1.82 14.24 -9.40
CA TYR A 179 -2.06 12.98 -10.12
C TYR A 179 -3.20 12.16 -9.51
N ARG A 180 -3.33 12.16 -8.17
CA ARG A 180 -4.45 11.52 -7.48
C ARG A 180 -5.79 12.17 -7.78
N ASP A 181 -5.83 13.50 -7.80
CA ASP A 181 -7.04 14.24 -8.22
C ASP A 181 -7.38 13.96 -9.70
N SER A 182 -6.38 13.88 -10.58
CA SER A 182 -6.58 13.50 -11.99
C SER A 182 -7.16 12.09 -12.11
N MET A 183 -6.64 11.11 -11.36
CA MET A 183 -7.18 9.75 -11.30
C MET A 183 -8.64 9.78 -10.83
N ARG A 184 -8.93 10.48 -9.73
CA ARG A 184 -10.26 10.57 -9.13
C ARG A 184 -11.29 11.17 -10.10
N ASN A 185 -10.89 12.15 -10.90
CA ASN A 185 -11.79 12.82 -11.86
C ASN A 185 -12.17 11.92 -13.06
N LEU A 186 -11.37 10.90 -13.36
CA LEU A 186 -11.67 9.93 -14.43
C LEU A 186 -12.70 8.87 -14.02
N GLN A 187 -12.83 8.60 -12.71
CA GLN A 187 -13.63 7.50 -12.24
C GLN A 187 -15.11 7.91 -12.10
N THR A 188 -16.00 7.16 -12.72
CA THR A 188 -17.45 7.27 -12.51
C THR A 188 -17.89 6.69 -11.18
N THR A 189 -17.23 5.61 -10.74
CA THR A 189 -17.42 4.98 -9.41
C THR A 189 -16.10 5.03 -8.68
N LYS A 190 -16.07 5.73 -7.57
CA LYS A 190 -14.87 5.88 -6.75
C LYS A 190 -14.71 4.67 -5.84
N SER A 191 -13.47 4.22 -5.69
CA SER A 191 -13.17 3.17 -4.72
C SER A 191 -13.17 3.74 -3.30
N ILE A 192 -13.36 2.86 -2.32
CA ILE A 192 -13.26 3.21 -0.89
C ILE A 192 -11.89 3.85 -0.58
N TRP A 193 -10.84 3.38 -1.25
CA TRP A 193 -9.48 3.90 -1.13
C TRP A 193 -9.35 5.33 -1.59
N ASP A 194 -9.89 5.63 -2.78
CA ASP A 194 -9.86 6.97 -3.35
C ASP A 194 -10.61 7.97 -2.49
N ASP A 195 -11.74 7.55 -1.90
CA ASP A 195 -12.52 8.40 -1.01
C ASP A 195 -11.81 8.63 0.34
N ALA A 196 -11.25 7.58 0.93
CA ALA A 196 -10.51 7.70 2.19
C ALA A 196 -9.25 8.56 2.02
N GLU A 197 -8.47 8.37 0.95
CA GLU A 197 -7.29 9.19 0.66
C GLU A 197 -7.66 10.65 0.39
N PHE A 198 -8.72 10.89 -0.38
CA PHE A 198 -9.22 12.25 -0.64
C PHE A 198 -9.62 12.98 0.63
N LEU A 199 -10.26 12.30 1.57
CA LEU A 199 -10.63 12.87 2.86
C LEU A 199 -9.40 13.11 3.74
N THR A 200 -8.46 12.16 3.76
CA THR A 200 -7.22 12.25 4.54
C THR A 200 -6.35 13.42 4.09
N THR A 201 -6.18 13.63 2.79
CA THR A 201 -5.42 14.77 2.26
C THR A 201 -6.05 16.13 2.54
N ARG A 202 -7.33 16.15 2.92
CA ARG A 202 -8.07 17.34 3.33
C ARG A 202 -8.26 17.43 4.84
N HIS A 203 -7.52 16.65 5.61
CA HIS A 203 -7.57 16.59 7.09
C HIS A 203 -8.95 16.19 7.64
N LYS A 204 -9.80 15.54 6.83
CA LYS A 204 -11.12 15.02 7.27
C LYS A 204 -10.96 13.59 7.81
N TYR A 205 -10.18 13.45 8.87
CA TYR A 205 -9.76 12.17 9.42
C TYR A 205 -10.93 11.31 9.93
N THR A 206 -11.90 11.91 10.60
CA THR A 206 -13.10 11.20 11.10
C THR A 206 -13.91 10.57 9.97
N ASP A 207 -14.13 11.31 8.87
CA ASP A 207 -14.88 10.81 7.72
C ASP A 207 -14.11 9.68 7.03
N ALA A 208 -12.79 9.82 6.88
CA ALA A 208 -11.93 8.81 6.30
C ALA A 208 -11.92 7.53 7.15
N LEU A 209 -11.81 7.63 8.49
CA LEU A 209 -11.90 6.50 9.41
C LEU A 209 -13.27 5.81 9.30
N HIS A 210 -14.37 6.56 9.22
CA HIS A 210 -15.71 5.99 9.10
C HIS A 210 -15.81 5.07 7.86
N ILE A 211 -15.31 5.51 6.72
CA ILE A 211 -15.32 4.74 5.47
C ILE A 211 -14.45 3.49 5.61
N LEU A 212 -13.21 3.63 6.10
CA LEU A 212 -12.27 2.52 6.19
C LEU A 212 -12.68 1.49 7.24
N VAL A 213 -13.15 1.92 8.42
CA VAL A 213 -13.63 1.00 9.47
C VAL A 213 -14.87 0.23 9.02
N LYS A 214 -15.79 0.88 8.29
CA LYS A 214 -16.93 0.20 7.67
C LYS A 214 -16.47 -0.88 6.69
N ALA A 215 -15.49 -0.56 5.83
CA ALA A 215 -14.91 -1.54 4.89
C ALA A 215 -14.22 -2.68 5.63
N TYR A 216 -13.40 -2.37 6.63
CA TYR A 216 -12.71 -3.35 7.48
C TYR A 216 -13.70 -4.34 8.12
N ASN A 217 -14.80 -3.86 8.67
CA ASN A 217 -15.81 -4.69 9.33
C ASN A 217 -16.55 -5.63 8.37
N ASN A 218 -16.62 -5.30 7.08
CA ASN A 218 -17.28 -6.08 6.04
C ASN A 218 -16.34 -7.10 5.38
N LEU A 219 -15.03 -7.07 5.63
CA LEU A 219 -14.08 -8.03 5.07
C LEU A 219 -14.01 -9.32 5.90
N ASP A 220 -13.79 -10.43 5.22
CA ASP A 220 -13.36 -11.68 5.87
C ASP A 220 -11.94 -11.51 6.45
N VAL A 221 -11.66 -12.17 7.58
CA VAL A 221 -10.34 -12.10 8.26
C VAL A 221 -9.18 -12.62 7.42
N ASN A 222 -9.47 -13.51 6.45
CA ASN A 222 -8.49 -14.08 5.54
C ASN A 222 -8.43 -13.32 4.21
N ASN A 223 -9.23 -12.26 4.05
CA ASN A 223 -9.17 -11.43 2.84
C ASN A 223 -7.80 -10.75 2.77
N ARG A 224 -7.18 -10.80 1.59
CA ARG A 224 -5.85 -10.23 1.35
C ARG A 224 -5.82 -8.70 1.55
N ASP A 225 -6.94 -8.02 1.29
CA ASP A 225 -7.06 -6.57 1.43
C ASP A 225 -7.11 -6.12 2.90
N MET A 226 -7.29 -7.07 3.84
CA MET A 226 -7.35 -6.79 5.27
C MET A 226 -6.08 -6.07 5.76
N GLY A 227 -4.90 -6.52 5.32
CA GLY A 227 -3.62 -5.90 5.70
C GLY A 227 -3.54 -4.46 5.23
N TYR A 228 -3.95 -4.21 4.00
CA TYR A 228 -3.93 -2.87 3.41
C TYR A 228 -4.91 -1.90 4.09
N ILE A 229 -6.15 -2.34 4.35
CA ILE A 229 -7.16 -1.53 5.06
C ILE A 229 -6.71 -1.22 6.49
N ALA A 230 -6.21 -2.21 7.20
CA ALA A 230 -5.71 -2.01 8.57
C ALA A 230 -4.53 -1.01 8.57
N TYR A 231 -3.60 -1.11 7.62
CA TYR A 231 -2.52 -0.14 7.50
C TYR A 231 -3.03 1.29 7.26
N ALA A 232 -4.00 1.46 6.36
CA ALA A 232 -4.58 2.78 6.07
C ALA A 232 -5.29 3.38 7.29
N ILE A 233 -5.97 2.56 8.09
CA ILE A 233 -6.58 2.99 9.35
C ILE A 233 -5.49 3.42 10.35
N ALA A 234 -4.41 2.62 10.50
CA ALA A 234 -3.28 2.97 11.36
C ALA A 234 -2.65 4.31 10.95
N ASP A 235 -2.50 4.55 9.63
CA ASP A 235 -1.93 5.81 9.13
C ASP A 235 -2.79 7.04 9.47
N ILE A 236 -4.11 6.89 9.55
CA ILE A 236 -4.99 8.00 9.97
C ILE A 236 -4.94 8.19 11.49
N TYR A 237 -4.92 7.11 12.29
CA TYR A 237 -4.76 7.23 13.74
C TYR A 237 -3.43 7.88 14.14
N ASP A 238 -2.37 7.63 13.38
CA ASP A 238 -1.07 8.30 13.54
C ASP A 238 -1.15 9.84 13.36
N LYS A 239 -2.01 10.32 12.45
CA LYS A 239 -2.24 11.76 12.21
C LYS A 239 -3.10 12.45 13.30
N VAL A 240 -3.71 11.68 14.16
CA VAL A 240 -4.50 12.15 15.30
C VAL A 240 -3.88 11.74 16.65
N ASP A 241 -2.62 11.28 16.62
CA ASP A 241 -1.79 10.94 17.78
C ASP A 241 -2.38 9.83 18.69
N ASP A 242 -3.16 8.90 18.14
CA ASP A 242 -3.69 7.73 18.86
C ASP A 242 -2.78 6.51 18.66
N THR A 243 -1.70 6.45 19.41
CA THR A 243 -0.67 5.39 19.32
C THR A 243 -1.23 4.00 19.61
N GLU A 244 -2.20 3.85 20.52
CA GLU A 244 -2.77 2.54 20.83
C GLU A 244 -3.57 1.97 19.64
N CYS A 245 -4.39 2.79 18.99
CA CYS A 245 -5.07 2.41 17.76
C CYS A 245 -4.06 2.14 16.63
N VAL A 246 -3.01 2.95 16.48
CA VAL A 246 -1.92 2.70 15.52
C VAL A 246 -1.34 1.30 15.73
N LYS A 247 -0.91 0.95 16.94
CA LYS A 247 -0.35 -0.38 17.27
C LYS A 247 -1.34 -1.50 16.92
N GLN A 248 -2.59 -1.36 17.34
CA GLN A 248 -3.61 -2.38 17.12
C GLN A 248 -3.81 -2.68 15.63
N TYR A 249 -3.91 -1.65 14.79
CA TYR A 249 -4.13 -1.83 13.35
C TYR A 249 -2.84 -2.23 12.61
N LEU A 250 -1.66 -1.85 13.08
CA LEU A 250 -0.38 -2.35 12.56
C LEU A 250 -0.20 -3.85 12.83
N ILE A 251 -0.61 -4.35 14.02
CA ILE A 251 -0.61 -5.78 14.34
C ILE A 251 -1.49 -6.55 13.34
N ILE A 252 -2.73 -6.07 13.11
CA ILE A 252 -3.66 -6.69 12.17
C ILE A 252 -3.08 -6.71 10.75
N SER A 253 -2.52 -5.58 10.31
CA SER A 253 -1.89 -5.44 9.00
C SER A 253 -0.73 -6.43 8.83
N ALA A 254 0.22 -6.45 9.75
CA ALA A 254 1.37 -7.34 9.71
C ALA A 254 0.96 -8.82 9.72
N MET A 255 -0.01 -9.21 10.56
CA MET A 255 -0.51 -10.59 10.60
C MET A 255 -1.17 -10.99 9.29
N SER A 256 -1.95 -10.10 8.67
CA SER A 256 -2.59 -10.35 7.38
C SER A 256 -1.55 -10.52 6.28
N ASP A 257 -0.55 -9.65 6.23
CA ASP A 257 0.51 -9.70 5.23
C ASP A 257 1.31 -11.00 5.33
N ILE A 258 1.75 -11.40 6.52
CA ILE A 258 2.50 -12.65 6.73
C ILE A 258 1.67 -13.87 6.32
N LYS A 259 0.39 -13.96 6.75
CA LYS A 259 -0.51 -15.08 6.42
C LYS A 259 -0.79 -15.20 4.92
N ASN A 260 -0.79 -14.07 4.20
CA ASN A 260 -0.99 -14.03 2.76
C ASN A 260 0.31 -14.05 1.96
N SER A 261 1.46 -14.20 2.62
CA SER A 261 2.81 -14.13 2.01
C SER A 261 3.02 -12.84 1.20
N VAL A 262 2.45 -11.75 1.70
CA VAL A 262 2.69 -10.40 1.21
C VAL A 262 3.92 -9.88 1.94
N ARG A 263 5.01 -9.68 1.22
CA ARG A 263 6.27 -9.17 1.79
C ARG A 263 6.25 -7.64 1.87
N GLU A 264 5.18 -7.10 2.44
CA GLU A 264 5.06 -5.68 2.80
C GLU A 264 5.54 -5.50 4.25
N TYR A 265 6.74 -4.99 4.40
CA TYR A 265 7.48 -4.88 5.67
C TYR A 265 7.16 -3.60 6.46
N ILE A 266 6.35 -2.68 5.88
CA ILE A 266 6.14 -1.34 6.47
C ILE A 266 5.44 -1.43 7.83
N SER A 267 4.44 -2.30 7.98
CA SER A 267 3.68 -2.47 9.22
C SER A 267 4.57 -2.98 10.37
N LEU A 268 5.41 -3.99 10.09
CA LEU A 268 6.37 -4.51 11.09
C LEU A 268 7.42 -3.45 11.45
N ARG A 269 7.93 -2.70 10.47
CA ARG A 269 8.93 -1.66 10.72
C ARG A 269 8.37 -0.54 11.61
N ARG A 270 7.16 -0.04 11.30
CA ARG A 270 6.52 1.00 12.13
C ARG A 270 6.25 0.50 13.54
N LEU A 271 5.75 -0.73 13.66
CA LEU A 271 5.49 -1.34 14.96
C LEU A 271 6.79 -1.52 15.76
N ALA A 272 7.89 -1.94 15.11
CA ALA A 272 9.21 -2.04 15.75
C ALA A 272 9.69 -0.68 16.27
N THR A 273 9.48 0.41 15.54
CA THR A 273 9.84 1.76 15.99
C THR A 273 9.06 2.14 17.25
N ILE A 274 7.74 1.94 17.27
CA ILE A 274 6.90 2.24 18.43
C ILE A 274 7.32 1.40 19.64
N LEU A 275 7.54 0.10 19.47
CA LEU A 275 7.95 -0.79 20.55
C LEU A 275 9.34 -0.43 21.12
N TYR A 276 10.26 0.03 20.27
CA TYR A 276 11.54 0.53 20.71
C TYR A 276 11.40 1.77 21.61
N GLU A 277 10.55 2.71 21.22
CA GLU A 277 10.25 3.92 22.00
C GLU A 277 9.56 3.60 23.34
N GLU A 278 8.77 2.52 23.39
CA GLU A 278 8.13 2.00 24.60
C GLU A 278 9.07 1.14 25.49
N GLY A 279 10.27 0.82 25.01
CA GLY A 279 11.26 0.02 25.75
C GLY A 279 11.17 -1.49 25.55
N ASP A 280 10.25 -1.99 24.69
CA ASP A 280 10.21 -3.41 24.27
C ASP A 280 11.25 -3.67 23.17
N VAL A 281 12.53 -3.60 23.56
CA VAL A 281 13.67 -3.70 22.64
C VAL A 281 13.76 -5.06 21.95
N ASP A 282 13.38 -6.13 22.64
CA ASP A 282 13.46 -7.50 22.11
C ASP A 282 12.48 -7.69 20.92
N ARG A 283 11.22 -7.28 21.08
CA ARG A 283 10.26 -7.33 19.97
C ARG A 283 10.59 -6.32 18.88
N ALA A 284 11.04 -5.12 19.24
CA ALA A 284 11.47 -4.12 18.28
C ALA A 284 12.56 -4.67 17.34
N TYR A 285 13.61 -5.29 17.91
CA TYR A 285 14.67 -5.94 17.15
C TYR A 285 14.14 -7.08 16.27
N ARG A 286 13.33 -7.95 16.85
CA ARG A 286 12.76 -9.10 16.14
C ARG A 286 11.91 -8.68 14.94
N TYR A 287 11.04 -7.67 15.11
CA TYR A 287 10.15 -7.19 14.05
C TYR A 287 10.91 -6.41 12.97
N MET A 288 11.90 -5.61 13.37
CA MET A 288 12.77 -4.93 12.41
C MET A 288 13.57 -5.93 11.57
N ARG A 289 14.14 -6.98 12.19
CA ARG A 289 14.83 -8.05 11.47
C ARG A 289 13.92 -8.76 10.47
N LYS A 290 12.70 -9.15 10.89
CA LYS A 290 11.73 -9.78 9.99
C LYS A 290 11.33 -8.86 8.84
N SER A 291 11.12 -7.58 9.12
CA SER A 291 10.85 -6.56 8.10
C SER A 291 11.97 -6.49 7.05
N LEU A 292 13.22 -6.49 7.49
CA LEU A 292 14.39 -6.45 6.60
C LEU A 292 14.53 -7.74 5.79
N GLU A 293 14.30 -8.91 6.40
CA GLU A 293 14.27 -10.19 5.71
C GLU A 293 13.24 -10.18 4.57
N ASP A 294 12.01 -9.76 4.86
CA ASP A 294 10.94 -9.68 3.86
C ASP A 294 11.26 -8.70 2.72
N ALA A 295 11.82 -7.53 3.04
CA ALA A 295 12.26 -6.56 2.04
C ALA A 295 13.35 -7.13 1.12
N THR A 296 14.32 -7.85 1.70
CA THR A 296 15.44 -8.47 0.99
C THR A 296 14.95 -9.60 0.09
N GLU A 297 14.11 -10.50 0.61
CA GLU A 297 13.54 -11.61 -0.16
C GLU A 297 12.59 -11.15 -1.27
N CYS A 298 11.91 -10.01 -1.09
CA CYS A 298 11.11 -9.38 -2.13
C CYS A 298 11.97 -8.75 -3.23
N ASN A 299 13.25 -8.51 -2.97
CA ASN A 299 14.20 -7.74 -3.81
C ASN A 299 13.72 -6.30 -4.07
N ALA A 300 13.10 -5.69 -3.07
CA ALA A 300 12.62 -4.31 -3.13
C ALA A 300 13.70 -3.33 -2.65
N LYS A 301 14.61 -2.93 -3.55
CA LYS A 301 15.79 -2.09 -3.23
C LYS A 301 15.46 -0.78 -2.50
N LEU A 302 14.32 -0.15 -2.83
CA LEU A 302 13.84 1.06 -2.15
C LEU A 302 13.58 0.91 -0.66
N ARG A 303 13.56 -0.28 -0.18
CA ARG A 303 12.98 -0.63 1.10
C ARG A 303 14.04 -1.07 2.10
N ILE A 304 15.28 -1.22 1.63
CA ILE A 304 16.43 -1.65 2.44
C ILE A 304 17.11 -0.42 3.10
N PHE A 305 16.81 0.79 2.63
CA PHE A 305 17.32 2.07 3.15
C PHE A 305 16.13 2.85 3.80
#